data_a96e4f129f07f25ca5791016903d96d9
#
_entry.id   a96e4f129f07f25ca5791016903d96d9
#
_cell.length_a   1.000
_cell.length_b   1.000
_cell.length_c   1.000
_cell.angle_alpha   90.00
_cell.angle_beta   90.00
_cell.angle_gamma   90.00
#
_symmetry.space_group_name_H-M   'P 1'
#
loop_
_entity.id
_entity.type
_entity.pdbx_description
1 polymer ?
#
loop_
_entity_poly.entity_id
_entity_poly.type
_entity_poly.pdbx_seq_one_letter_code
_entity_poly.pdbx_strand_id
1 'polypeptide(L)'
;MVRARLLAAAAAVLALAGCTATAETVPGLDDRRLPGPTLDYYKQWSNGPNPTGDPSIFPISVWMQDPSGVEDGVKLGAAYPQVGVDFTIGLWDDEWWYLRREGLLATNWRAFVDPQRADVVLGDTAHARNYVGYLVADEPDMNKAYGDKFHPDMQPSAILKEANEIRAKDPSRPTYLNFSPWMGTPGGGVGYGYIEKSYEEDMRTYCSAADLVSADFYGWTHPDRDHRVGAYTYGEVIDTMRKWCGPDKPIYGFVETGHPHDKGETITPDQLESAVWNTVLHGATGINYFAHSFHTDGTGEYASLLTRDDIRERVKSVNARLTSLAPVLNSPSLAGASAKSDNGIPVSVLHKVSDGEHWVIAQTDGNAENPKSKAAEVELSVPTTSGTATVEGENRTVEIENGKIVDEFAPYGVHVYRF
;
A
#
# COMPACT_ATOMS: atom_id res chain seq x y z
N MET A 1 -79.75 -25.74 -5.22
CA MET A 1 -79.40 -25.39 -3.82
C MET A 1 -78.10 -26.15 -3.45
N VAL A 2 -77.00 -25.53 -3.51
CA VAL A 2 -75.76 -26.12 -2.99
C VAL A 2 -75.01 -24.96 -2.30
N ARG A 3 -74.78 -25.09 -0.99
CA ARG A 3 -74.14 -24.11 -0.13
C ARG A 3 -72.61 -24.24 -0.27
N ALA A 4 -71.97 -23.17 -0.65
CA ALA A 4 -70.53 -23.02 -0.61
C ALA A 4 -70.09 -22.67 0.82
N ARG A 5 -69.14 -23.42 1.39
CA ARG A 5 -68.48 -23.12 2.68
C ARG A 5 -67.20 -22.38 2.38
N LEU A 6 -67.07 -21.16 2.85
CA LEU A 6 -65.82 -20.41 2.91
C LEU A 6 -65.00 -20.95 4.08
N LEU A 7 -63.79 -21.41 3.75
CA LEU A 7 -62.69 -21.66 4.72
C LEU A 7 -61.82 -20.39 4.81
N ALA A 8 -61.81 -19.77 5.98
CA ALA A 8 -60.88 -18.70 6.31
C ALA A 8 -59.56 -19.32 6.77
N ALA A 9 -58.50 -19.07 6.03
CA ALA A 9 -57.13 -19.41 6.45
C ALA A 9 -56.59 -18.23 7.25
N ALA A 10 -56.31 -18.43 8.53
CA ALA A 10 -55.57 -17.49 9.37
C ALA A 10 -54.06 -17.65 9.12
N ALA A 11 -53.44 -16.64 8.54
CA ALA A 11 -51.97 -16.57 8.45
C ALA A 11 -51.42 -16.04 9.78
N ALA A 12 -50.69 -16.89 10.51
CA ALA A 12 -49.93 -16.47 11.67
C ALA A 12 -48.62 -15.83 11.18
N VAL A 13 -48.47 -14.51 11.37
CA VAL A 13 -47.22 -13.80 11.18
C VAL A 13 -46.38 -14.03 12.44
N LEU A 14 -45.35 -14.87 12.33
CA LEU A 14 -44.28 -14.93 13.34
C LEU A 14 -43.38 -13.68 13.16
N ALA A 15 -43.52 -12.74 14.09
CA ALA A 15 -42.55 -11.68 14.26
C ALA A 15 -41.30 -12.28 14.91
N LEU A 16 -40.26 -12.48 14.11
CA LEU A 16 -38.91 -12.70 14.61
C LEU A 16 -38.41 -11.36 15.19
N ALA A 17 -38.52 -11.21 16.50
CA ALA A 17 -37.82 -10.18 17.23
C ALA A 17 -36.31 -10.54 17.18
N GLY A 18 -35.60 -9.99 16.21
CA GLY A 18 -34.15 -9.98 16.23
C GLY A 18 -33.69 -9.13 17.40
N CYS A 19 -33.22 -9.75 18.47
CA CYS A 19 -32.40 -9.07 19.47
C CYS A 19 -31.11 -8.64 18.78
N THR A 20 -31.04 -7.41 18.30
CA THR A 20 -29.75 -6.74 18.09
C THR A 20 -29.17 -6.49 19.48
N ALA A 21 -28.32 -7.38 19.94
CA ALA A 21 -27.47 -7.10 21.08
C ALA A 21 -26.56 -5.90 20.67
N THR A 22 -26.87 -4.74 21.20
CA THR A 22 -25.93 -3.61 21.13
C THR A 22 -24.69 -4.04 21.91
N ALA A 23 -23.57 -4.21 21.21
CA ALA A 23 -22.29 -4.49 21.85
C ALA A 23 -22.03 -3.39 22.89
N GLU A 24 -21.85 -3.78 24.15
CA GLU A 24 -21.46 -2.84 25.20
C GLU A 24 -20.03 -2.37 24.91
N THR A 25 -19.87 -1.06 24.65
CA THR A 25 -18.56 -0.45 24.45
C THR A 25 -17.72 -0.50 25.72
N VAL A 26 -16.43 -0.79 25.60
CA VAL A 26 -15.49 -0.76 26.73
C VAL A 26 -15.33 0.69 27.22
N PRO A 27 -15.69 1.01 28.47
CA PRO A 27 -15.47 2.35 28.98
C PRO A 27 -13.97 2.71 28.96
N GLY A 28 -13.62 3.76 28.23
CA GLY A 28 -12.25 4.30 28.20
C GLY A 28 -11.40 3.88 27.00
N LEU A 29 -11.90 3.06 26.06
CA LEU A 29 -11.23 2.88 24.78
C LEU A 29 -11.54 4.07 23.85
N ASP A 30 -10.48 4.60 23.25
CA ASP A 30 -10.57 5.74 22.33
C ASP A 30 -11.02 5.23 20.94
N ASP A 31 -12.30 5.42 20.61
CA ASP A 31 -12.89 5.12 19.29
C ASP A 31 -12.77 6.29 18.32
N ARG A 32 -11.96 7.28 18.66
CA ARG A 32 -11.73 8.47 17.85
C ARG A 32 -11.19 8.07 16.48
N ARG A 33 -11.81 8.66 15.45
CA ARG A 33 -11.34 8.52 14.08
C ARG A 33 -9.94 9.13 13.94
N LEU A 34 -9.03 8.36 13.39
CA LEU A 34 -7.69 8.84 13.05
C LEU A 34 -7.72 9.60 11.72
N PRO A 35 -6.92 10.67 11.59
CA PRO A 35 -6.71 11.31 10.29
C PRO A 35 -6.13 10.32 9.30
N GLY A 36 -6.58 10.42 8.04
CA GLY A 36 -6.09 9.56 6.96
C GLY A 36 -6.75 9.91 5.64
N PRO A 37 -6.16 9.48 4.52
CA PRO A 37 -6.76 9.70 3.21
C PRO A 37 -8.13 9.04 3.13
N THR A 38 -9.01 9.68 2.38
CA THR A 38 -10.37 9.19 2.14
C THR A 38 -10.54 8.85 0.66
N LEU A 39 -11.54 8.04 0.34
CA LEU A 39 -11.89 7.76 -1.06
C LEU A 39 -12.25 9.03 -1.85
N ASP A 40 -12.76 10.06 -1.17
CA ASP A 40 -13.06 11.34 -1.81
C ASP A 40 -11.81 12.06 -2.33
N TYR A 41 -10.65 11.76 -1.75
CA TYR A 41 -9.38 12.29 -2.26
C TYR A 41 -9.13 11.86 -3.71
N TYR A 42 -9.45 10.63 -4.08
CA TYR A 42 -9.24 10.11 -5.44
C TYR A 42 -10.23 10.67 -6.46
N LYS A 43 -11.42 11.13 -6.02
CA LYS A 43 -12.46 11.68 -6.90
C LYS A 43 -12.08 13.01 -7.55
N GLN A 44 -10.96 13.63 -7.14
CA GLN A 44 -10.45 14.85 -7.74
C GLN A 44 -10.05 14.64 -9.21
N TRP A 45 -9.71 13.42 -9.61
CA TRP A 45 -9.24 13.11 -10.95
C TRP A 45 -10.15 12.12 -11.67
N SER A 46 -10.64 12.53 -12.84
CA SER A 46 -11.51 11.68 -13.66
C SER A 46 -10.79 10.48 -14.30
N ASN A 47 -9.45 10.49 -14.33
CA ASN A 47 -8.60 9.44 -14.89
C ASN A 47 -7.56 8.91 -13.89
N GLY A 48 -7.73 9.15 -12.60
CA GLY A 48 -6.83 8.67 -11.55
C GLY A 48 -6.93 7.16 -11.27
N PRO A 49 -6.21 6.68 -10.24
CA PRO A 49 -6.25 5.26 -9.83
C PRO A 49 -7.64 4.76 -9.43
N ASN A 50 -8.42 5.60 -8.76
CA ASN A 50 -9.79 5.30 -8.30
C ASN A 50 -10.71 6.52 -8.48
N PRO A 51 -11.07 6.89 -9.73
CA PRO A 51 -11.77 8.15 -10.01
C PRO A 51 -13.21 8.21 -9.47
N THR A 52 -13.80 7.08 -9.18
CA THR A 52 -15.17 6.98 -8.62
C THR A 52 -15.19 6.96 -7.10
N GLY A 53 -14.03 6.77 -6.46
CA GLY A 53 -13.95 6.51 -5.03
C GLY A 53 -14.64 5.19 -4.65
N ASP A 54 -14.50 4.17 -5.50
CA ASP A 54 -15.08 2.85 -5.27
C ASP A 54 -14.36 2.18 -4.08
N PRO A 55 -15.08 1.83 -3.01
CA PRO A 55 -14.46 1.20 -1.84
C PRO A 55 -13.87 -0.18 -2.13
N SER A 56 -14.28 -0.85 -3.20
CA SER A 56 -13.75 -2.16 -3.58
C SER A 56 -12.38 -2.10 -4.27
N ILE A 57 -11.87 -0.89 -4.55
CA ILE A 57 -10.56 -0.68 -5.19
C ILE A 57 -9.52 -0.33 -4.12
N PHE A 58 -8.55 -1.22 -3.92
CA PHE A 58 -7.30 -0.93 -3.22
C PHE A 58 -6.18 -0.92 -4.27
N PRO A 59 -5.54 0.24 -4.56
CA PRO A 59 -4.59 0.36 -5.66
C PRO A 59 -3.36 -0.54 -5.48
N ILE A 60 -3.07 -1.35 -6.50
CA ILE A 60 -1.90 -2.23 -6.52
C ILE A 60 -1.12 -1.95 -7.80
N SER A 61 0.14 -1.61 -7.67
CA SER A 61 1.00 -1.20 -8.77
C SER A 61 2.33 -1.94 -8.79
N VAL A 62 3.04 -1.78 -9.88
CA VAL A 62 4.42 -2.24 -10.04
C VAL A 62 5.26 -1.10 -10.61
N TRP A 63 6.54 -1.06 -10.23
CA TRP A 63 7.47 -0.02 -10.64
C TRP A 63 8.05 -0.28 -12.02
N MET A 64 7.99 0.72 -12.90
CA MET A 64 8.67 0.84 -14.20
C MET A 64 8.67 -0.46 -15.05
N GLN A 65 7.49 -0.96 -15.41
CA GLN A 65 7.38 -2.16 -16.24
C GLN A 65 7.12 -1.82 -17.71
N ASP A 66 7.60 -2.71 -18.60
CA ASP A 66 7.37 -2.63 -20.04
C ASP A 66 6.16 -3.46 -20.46
N PRO A 67 5.01 -2.85 -20.79
CA PRO A 67 3.81 -3.59 -21.23
C PRO A 67 3.99 -4.35 -22.54
N SER A 68 4.96 -3.97 -23.38
CA SER A 68 5.30 -4.67 -24.63
C SER A 68 6.32 -5.80 -24.43
N GLY A 69 6.94 -5.84 -23.22
CA GLY A 69 8.06 -6.72 -22.92
C GLY A 69 7.67 -8.19 -22.79
N VAL A 70 8.67 -9.02 -23.03
CA VAL A 70 8.62 -10.46 -22.77
C VAL A 70 9.89 -10.84 -22.02
N GLU A 71 9.73 -11.39 -20.83
CA GLU A 71 10.84 -11.87 -19.99
C GLU A 71 10.59 -13.33 -19.63
N ASP A 72 11.55 -14.21 -19.88
CA ASP A 72 11.43 -15.67 -19.71
C ASP A 72 10.18 -16.28 -20.36
N GLY A 73 9.77 -15.74 -21.49
CA GLY A 73 8.57 -16.18 -22.23
C GLY A 73 7.25 -15.61 -21.68
N VAL A 74 7.28 -14.83 -20.61
CA VAL A 74 6.12 -14.17 -19.99
C VAL A 74 5.87 -12.83 -20.67
N LYS A 75 4.65 -12.63 -21.22
CA LYS A 75 4.20 -11.34 -21.78
C LYS A 75 3.76 -10.42 -20.65
N LEU A 76 4.58 -9.43 -20.31
CA LEU A 76 4.46 -8.64 -19.08
C LEU A 76 3.11 -7.90 -18.97
N GLY A 77 2.72 -7.13 -19.98
CA GLY A 77 1.48 -6.37 -19.97
C GLY A 77 0.21 -7.20 -19.82
N ALA A 78 0.25 -8.48 -20.24
CA ALA A 78 -0.87 -9.40 -20.08
C ALA A 78 -0.82 -10.16 -18.74
N ALA A 79 0.36 -10.36 -18.17
CA ALA A 79 0.56 -11.18 -16.97
C ALA A 79 0.33 -10.40 -15.66
N TYR A 80 0.74 -9.13 -15.59
CA TYR A 80 0.56 -8.32 -14.39
C TYR A 80 -0.90 -8.20 -13.92
N PRO A 81 -1.90 -7.95 -14.80
CA PRO A 81 -3.30 -7.95 -14.38
C PRO A 81 -3.79 -9.29 -13.83
N GLN A 82 -3.21 -10.43 -14.26
CA GLN A 82 -3.61 -11.77 -13.81
C GLN A 82 -3.15 -12.07 -12.36
N VAL A 83 -2.19 -11.32 -11.86
CA VAL A 83 -1.75 -11.40 -10.46
C VAL A 83 -2.28 -10.25 -9.63
N GLY A 84 -3.27 -9.48 -10.14
CA GLY A 84 -3.95 -8.42 -9.43
C GLY A 84 -3.14 -7.12 -9.35
N VAL A 85 -2.29 -6.82 -10.33
CA VAL A 85 -1.59 -5.54 -10.45
C VAL A 85 -2.34 -4.63 -11.41
N ASP A 86 -2.83 -3.50 -10.92
CA ASP A 86 -3.73 -2.60 -11.64
C ASP A 86 -3.04 -1.73 -12.68
N PHE A 87 -1.82 -1.27 -12.39
CA PHE A 87 -1.05 -0.36 -13.25
C PHE A 87 0.45 -0.39 -12.97
N THR A 88 1.24 0.10 -13.93
CA THR A 88 2.65 0.40 -13.72
C THR A 88 2.83 1.87 -13.32
N ILE A 89 3.75 2.15 -12.41
CA ILE A 89 4.19 3.51 -12.11
C ILE A 89 5.48 3.78 -12.86
N GLY A 90 5.42 4.72 -13.78
CA GLY A 90 6.50 4.99 -14.72
C GLY A 90 6.44 4.05 -15.93
N LEU A 91 6.11 4.61 -17.07
CA LEU A 91 6.36 3.99 -18.36
C LEU A 91 7.66 4.60 -18.88
N TRP A 92 8.70 3.80 -19.04
CA TRP A 92 10.05 4.29 -19.39
C TRP A 92 10.00 5.23 -20.59
N ASP A 93 10.54 6.44 -20.43
CA ASP A 93 10.55 7.49 -21.44
C ASP A 93 11.89 7.51 -22.19
N ASP A 94 12.05 6.54 -23.09
CA ASP A 94 13.18 6.39 -23.98
C ASP A 94 12.71 6.23 -25.44
N GLU A 95 13.60 5.83 -26.33
CA GLU A 95 13.34 5.59 -27.75
C GLU A 95 12.27 4.53 -28.01
N TRP A 96 11.98 3.64 -27.04
CA TRP A 96 10.99 2.57 -27.11
C TRP A 96 9.63 2.95 -26.52
N TRP A 97 9.44 4.20 -26.07
CA TRP A 97 8.21 4.63 -25.41
C TRP A 97 6.93 4.33 -26.22
N TYR A 98 6.97 4.55 -27.54
CA TYR A 98 5.79 4.27 -28.39
C TYR A 98 5.46 2.78 -28.45
N LEU A 99 6.44 1.90 -28.47
CA LEU A 99 6.22 0.46 -28.42
C LEU A 99 5.59 0.04 -27.09
N ARG A 100 6.10 0.56 -25.97
CA ARG A 100 5.53 0.29 -24.65
C ARG A 100 4.10 0.80 -24.54
N ARG A 101 3.82 2.00 -25.07
CA ARG A 101 2.48 2.53 -25.17
C ARG A 101 1.55 1.62 -25.96
N GLU A 102 1.95 1.12 -27.13
CA GLU A 102 1.16 0.15 -27.91
C GLU A 102 0.89 -1.13 -27.10
N GLY A 103 1.87 -1.65 -26.39
CA GLY A 103 1.70 -2.78 -25.47
C GLY A 103 0.71 -2.50 -24.35
N LEU A 104 0.79 -1.32 -23.75
CA LEU A 104 -0.16 -0.85 -22.72
C LEU A 104 -1.60 -0.86 -23.25
N LEU A 105 -1.82 -0.28 -24.42
CA LEU A 105 -3.14 -0.18 -25.03
C LEU A 105 -3.67 -1.55 -25.50
N ALA A 106 -2.80 -2.39 -26.09
CA ALA A 106 -3.18 -3.72 -26.56
C ALA A 106 -3.61 -4.65 -25.40
N THR A 107 -3.06 -4.47 -24.22
CA THR A 107 -3.40 -5.27 -23.03
C THR A 107 -4.49 -4.61 -22.16
N ASN A 108 -4.91 -3.40 -22.52
CA ASN A 108 -5.81 -2.56 -21.72
C ASN A 108 -5.32 -2.35 -20.27
N TRP A 109 -4.02 -2.40 -20.09
CA TRP A 109 -3.40 -2.12 -18.79
C TRP A 109 -3.29 -0.61 -18.57
N ARG A 110 -2.85 -0.17 -17.42
CA ARG A 110 -2.81 1.26 -17.06
C ARG A 110 -1.40 1.67 -16.63
N ALA A 111 -1.07 2.97 -16.74
CA ALA A 111 0.24 3.48 -16.37
C ALA A 111 0.20 4.92 -15.84
N PHE A 112 1.11 5.24 -14.91
CA PHE A 112 1.64 6.59 -14.77
C PHE A 112 2.71 6.79 -15.82
N VAL A 113 2.77 7.96 -16.42
CA VAL A 113 3.69 8.28 -17.52
C VAL A 113 4.53 9.53 -17.20
N ASP A 114 5.58 9.74 -17.96
CA ASP A 114 6.40 10.95 -17.85
C ASP A 114 5.58 12.21 -18.22
N PRO A 115 5.69 13.32 -17.47
CA PRO A 115 5.04 14.60 -17.77
C PRO A 115 5.33 15.14 -19.18
N GLN A 116 6.48 14.82 -19.78
CA GLN A 116 6.84 15.21 -21.13
C GLN A 116 5.91 14.61 -22.19
N ARG A 117 5.22 13.53 -21.87
CA ARG A 117 4.24 12.86 -22.74
C ARG A 117 2.81 13.40 -22.62
N ALA A 118 2.60 14.45 -21.83
CA ALA A 118 1.26 15.00 -21.56
C ALA A 118 0.47 15.36 -22.84
N ASP A 119 1.13 15.89 -23.88
CA ASP A 119 0.44 16.20 -25.14
C ASP A 119 -0.07 14.96 -25.86
N VAL A 120 0.66 13.87 -25.83
CA VAL A 120 0.24 12.57 -26.40
C VAL A 120 -0.93 12.02 -25.57
N VAL A 121 -0.85 12.07 -24.25
CA VAL A 121 -1.90 11.61 -23.34
C VAL A 121 -3.20 12.37 -23.54
N LEU A 122 -3.13 13.69 -23.61
CA LEU A 122 -4.29 14.57 -23.83
C LEU A 122 -4.90 14.40 -25.22
N GLY A 123 -4.06 14.12 -26.23
CA GLY A 123 -4.52 13.85 -27.61
C GLY A 123 -5.18 12.48 -27.78
N ASP A 124 -4.91 11.52 -26.88
CA ASP A 124 -5.43 10.14 -26.96
C ASP A 124 -6.72 9.98 -26.13
N THR A 125 -7.76 10.66 -26.52
CA THR A 125 -9.05 10.61 -25.81
C THR A 125 -9.72 9.24 -25.82
N ALA A 126 -9.43 8.41 -26.80
CA ALA A 126 -9.98 7.05 -26.92
C ALA A 126 -9.45 6.12 -25.80
N HIS A 127 -8.23 6.36 -25.35
CA HIS A 127 -7.55 5.55 -24.35
C HIS A 127 -7.26 6.32 -23.06
N ALA A 128 -8.02 7.37 -22.78
CA ALA A 128 -7.79 8.27 -21.63
C ALA A 128 -7.62 7.52 -20.29
N ARG A 129 -8.32 6.39 -20.11
CA ARG A 129 -8.30 5.59 -18.87
C ARG A 129 -7.04 4.74 -18.69
N ASN A 130 -6.26 4.53 -19.75
CA ASN A 130 -5.00 3.80 -19.66
C ASN A 130 -3.89 4.64 -19.01
N TYR A 131 -4.03 5.97 -19.00
CA TYR A 131 -3.08 6.88 -18.37
C TYR A 131 -3.66 7.39 -17.06
N VAL A 132 -3.13 6.89 -15.94
CA VAL A 132 -3.71 7.16 -14.60
C VAL A 132 -3.06 8.33 -13.87
N GLY A 133 -1.96 8.88 -14.39
CA GLY A 133 -1.26 10.00 -13.77
C GLY A 133 0.11 10.26 -14.39
N TYR A 134 0.85 11.14 -13.75
CA TYR A 134 2.19 11.55 -14.16
C TYR A 134 3.20 11.27 -13.06
N LEU A 135 4.28 10.55 -13.37
CA LEU A 135 5.44 10.39 -12.49
C LEU A 135 6.33 11.61 -12.66
N VAL A 136 6.30 12.52 -11.70
CA VAL A 136 7.05 13.79 -11.79
C VAL A 136 8.50 13.67 -11.36
N ALA A 137 8.82 12.72 -10.49
CA ALA A 137 10.20 12.45 -10.14
C ALA A 137 10.36 11.05 -9.52
N ASP A 138 11.54 10.47 -9.74
CA ASP A 138 12.07 9.31 -9.06
C ASP A 138 13.27 9.71 -8.22
N GLU A 139 13.23 9.43 -6.93
CA GLU A 139 14.28 9.69 -5.94
C GLU A 139 14.92 11.10 -6.04
N PRO A 140 14.13 12.20 -6.18
CA PRO A 140 14.70 13.54 -6.34
C PRO A 140 15.47 14.01 -5.11
N ASP A 141 15.19 13.41 -3.96
CA ASP A 141 15.84 13.62 -2.67
C ASP A 141 17.13 12.82 -2.48
N MET A 142 17.50 11.98 -3.46
CA MET A 142 18.72 11.19 -3.38
C MET A 142 19.96 12.07 -3.32
N ASN A 143 20.83 11.75 -2.36
CA ASN A 143 22.05 12.52 -2.16
C ASN A 143 23.09 12.26 -3.25
N LYS A 144 23.45 13.32 -3.98
CA LYS A 144 24.64 13.32 -4.86
C LYS A 144 25.77 14.09 -4.22
N ALA A 145 26.97 13.51 -4.21
CA ALA A 145 28.18 14.18 -3.76
C ALA A 145 28.57 15.32 -4.72
N TYR A 146 28.79 16.52 -4.17
CA TYR A 146 29.27 17.67 -4.91
C TYR A 146 30.43 18.33 -4.11
N GLY A 147 31.66 17.94 -4.43
CA GLY A 147 32.83 18.31 -3.63
C GLY A 147 32.78 17.64 -2.25
N ASP A 148 32.81 18.47 -1.21
CA ASP A 148 32.70 18.07 0.21
C ASP A 148 31.25 18.11 0.76
N LYS A 149 30.29 18.37 -0.10
CA LYS A 149 28.86 18.50 0.27
C LYS A 149 28.01 17.49 -0.48
N PHE A 150 26.87 17.20 0.08
CA PHE A 150 25.82 16.41 -0.57
C PHE A 150 24.65 17.32 -0.92
N HIS A 151 24.10 17.14 -2.09
CA HIS A 151 22.90 17.84 -2.55
C HIS A 151 21.85 16.81 -2.98
N PRO A 152 20.55 17.11 -2.91
CA PRO A 152 19.55 16.30 -3.55
C PRO A 152 19.80 16.32 -5.07
N ASP A 153 19.39 15.26 -5.73
CA ASP A 153 19.54 15.15 -7.19
C ASP A 153 18.80 16.29 -7.91
N MET A 154 17.60 16.60 -7.43
CA MET A 154 16.77 17.67 -7.95
C MET A 154 16.29 18.59 -6.82
N GLN A 155 16.29 19.90 -7.07
CA GLN A 155 15.85 20.87 -6.07
C GLN A 155 14.33 20.76 -5.82
N PRO A 156 13.85 20.81 -4.55
CA PRO A 156 12.43 20.72 -4.22
C PRO A 156 11.55 21.72 -4.98
N SER A 157 12.02 22.96 -5.11
CA SER A 157 11.30 24.02 -5.86
C SER A 157 11.17 23.73 -7.35
N ALA A 158 12.16 23.07 -7.96
CA ALA A 158 12.13 22.69 -9.37
C ALA A 158 11.06 21.63 -9.61
N ILE A 159 11.02 20.58 -8.77
CA ILE A 159 9.99 19.53 -8.85
C ILE A 159 8.59 20.11 -8.62
N LEU A 160 8.42 20.97 -7.61
CA LEU A 160 7.14 21.62 -7.35
C LEU A 160 6.67 22.46 -8.54
N LYS A 161 7.59 23.17 -9.21
CA LYS A 161 7.28 23.96 -10.42
C LYS A 161 6.77 23.05 -11.53
N GLU A 162 7.49 21.98 -11.85
CA GLU A 162 7.11 21.02 -12.90
C GLU A 162 5.76 20.36 -12.59
N ALA A 163 5.55 19.93 -11.36
CA ALA A 163 4.27 19.37 -10.94
C ALA A 163 3.10 20.35 -11.09
N ASN A 164 3.31 21.64 -10.79
CA ASN A 164 2.27 22.65 -10.97
C ASN A 164 2.00 22.95 -12.46
N GLU A 165 3.02 22.89 -13.31
CA GLU A 165 2.86 23.03 -14.75
C GLU A 165 2.04 21.87 -15.32
N ILE A 166 2.31 20.63 -14.92
CA ILE A 166 1.52 19.49 -15.40
C ILE A 166 0.09 19.50 -14.84
N ARG A 167 -0.13 19.85 -13.57
CA ARG A 167 -1.48 20.00 -12.98
C ARG A 167 -2.30 21.07 -13.70
N ALA A 168 -1.67 22.16 -14.10
CA ALA A 168 -2.34 23.21 -14.88
C ALA A 168 -2.69 22.75 -16.29
N LYS A 169 -1.87 21.90 -16.90
CA LYS A 169 -2.04 21.37 -18.24
C LYS A 169 -3.08 20.25 -18.29
N ASP A 170 -3.03 19.34 -17.30
CA ASP A 170 -3.95 18.21 -17.18
C ASP A 170 -4.46 18.04 -15.74
N PRO A 171 -5.53 18.72 -15.36
CA PRO A 171 -6.14 18.58 -14.04
C PRO A 171 -6.93 17.27 -13.87
N SER A 172 -7.04 16.45 -14.90
CA SER A 172 -7.80 15.20 -14.86
C SER A 172 -7.03 14.02 -14.28
N ARG A 173 -5.72 14.18 -14.00
CA ARG A 173 -4.80 13.14 -13.54
C ARG A 173 -3.93 13.61 -12.38
N PRO A 174 -3.64 12.74 -11.39
CA PRO A 174 -2.73 13.05 -10.29
C PRO A 174 -1.27 13.05 -10.73
N THR A 175 -0.44 13.70 -9.92
CA THR A 175 1.02 13.58 -9.94
C THR A 175 1.49 12.55 -8.92
N TYR A 176 2.56 11.84 -9.24
CA TYR A 176 3.19 10.83 -8.39
C TYR A 176 4.68 11.15 -8.22
N LEU A 177 5.22 10.90 -7.04
CA LEU A 177 6.63 11.03 -6.73
C LEU A 177 7.08 9.83 -5.89
N ASN A 178 8.20 9.21 -6.28
CA ASN A 178 8.86 8.20 -5.49
C ASN A 178 10.07 8.83 -4.80
N PHE A 179 10.17 8.64 -3.48
CA PHE A 179 11.31 9.11 -2.69
C PHE A 179 12.39 8.04 -2.59
N SER A 180 13.61 8.48 -2.33
CA SER A 180 14.72 7.61 -1.98
C SER A 180 14.52 6.99 -0.57
N PRO A 181 15.30 5.96 -0.21
CA PRO A 181 15.25 5.36 1.12
C PRO A 181 15.49 6.35 2.27
N TRP A 182 16.13 7.49 1.98
CA TRP A 182 16.42 8.53 2.96
C TRP A 182 15.17 9.21 3.52
N MET A 183 14.09 9.25 2.73
CA MET A 183 12.80 9.78 3.20
C MET A 183 12.26 8.98 4.40
N GLY A 184 12.48 7.68 4.43
CA GLY A 184 12.09 6.81 5.55
C GLY A 184 12.98 6.94 6.80
N THR A 185 14.09 7.69 6.71
CA THR A 185 15.06 7.78 7.78
C THR A 185 14.74 8.92 8.74
N PRO A 186 14.52 8.67 10.03
CA PRO A 186 14.35 9.73 11.01
C PRO A 186 15.56 10.68 11.04
N GLY A 187 15.32 11.97 10.73
CA GLY A 187 16.37 12.98 10.71
C GLY A 187 17.21 13.07 9.43
N GLY A 188 16.75 12.38 8.35
CA GLY A 188 17.33 12.53 7.03
C GLY A 188 18.75 12.02 6.91
N GLY A 189 19.01 10.79 6.99
CA GLY A 189 20.28 10.10 6.76
C GLY A 189 21.60 10.85 7.09
N VAL A 190 22.57 10.14 7.53
CA VAL A 190 23.91 10.72 7.77
C VAL A 190 24.47 11.25 6.43
N GLY A 191 24.73 12.57 6.38
CA GLY A 191 25.30 13.21 5.20
C GLY A 191 24.30 13.83 4.25
N TYR A 192 23.00 13.85 4.59
CA TYR A 192 22.02 14.64 3.85
C TYR A 192 22.48 16.10 3.89
N GLY A 193 23.05 16.51 2.79
CA GLY A 193 23.69 17.81 2.68
C GLY A 193 22.69 18.92 2.52
N TYR A 194 23.21 20.03 2.12
CA TYR A 194 22.51 21.28 1.98
C TYR A 194 21.41 21.17 0.92
N ILE A 195 20.20 21.40 1.33
CA ILE A 195 18.99 21.51 0.57
C ILE A 195 18.61 23.01 0.53
N GLU A 196 17.51 23.38 -0.12
CA GLU A 196 17.17 24.79 -0.31
C GLU A 196 16.94 25.55 1.00
N LYS A 197 16.39 24.89 2.01
CA LYS A 197 16.01 25.54 3.29
C LYS A 197 16.44 24.74 4.50
N SER A 198 15.63 23.76 4.89
CA SER A 198 15.88 22.77 5.93
C SER A 198 15.36 21.42 5.46
N TYR A 199 15.87 20.34 6.02
CA TYR A 199 15.40 18.99 5.65
C TYR A 199 13.87 18.90 5.76
N GLU A 200 13.28 19.39 6.84
CA GLU A 200 11.84 19.36 7.05
C GLU A 200 11.06 20.16 5.98
N GLU A 201 11.50 21.39 5.70
CA GLU A 201 10.82 22.24 4.71
C GLU A 201 10.97 21.68 3.30
N ASP A 202 12.10 21.09 2.98
CA ASP A 202 12.35 20.52 1.67
C ASP A 202 11.55 19.24 1.45
N MET A 203 11.48 18.34 2.46
CA MET A 203 10.62 17.15 2.39
C MET A 203 9.14 17.55 2.23
N ARG A 204 8.68 18.56 2.95
CA ARG A 204 7.31 19.10 2.76
C ARG A 204 7.09 19.70 1.38
N THR A 205 8.12 20.32 0.80
CA THR A 205 8.05 20.88 -0.56
C THR A 205 7.95 19.77 -1.61
N TYR A 206 8.78 18.72 -1.51
CA TYR A 206 8.63 17.52 -2.36
C TYR A 206 7.25 16.87 -2.19
N CYS A 207 6.79 16.69 -0.97
CA CYS A 207 5.45 16.15 -0.73
C CYS A 207 4.35 17.02 -1.37
N SER A 208 4.54 18.35 -1.46
CA SER A 208 3.59 19.26 -2.12
C SER A 208 3.58 19.10 -3.65
N ALA A 209 4.69 18.62 -4.22
CA ALA A 209 4.80 18.39 -5.65
C ALA A 209 4.02 17.16 -6.14
N ALA A 210 3.62 16.26 -5.26
CA ALA A 210 2.91 15.05 -5.65
C ALA A 210 1.57 14.90 -4.94
N ASP A 211 0.62 14.30 -5.64
CA ASP A 211 -0.70 13.95 -5.11
C ASP A 211 -0.68 12.55 -4.47
N LEU A 212 0.17 11.66 -4.98
CA LEU A 212 0.45 10.35 -4.44
C LEU A 212 1.97 10.17 -4.30
N VAL A 213 2.40 9.43 -3.28
CA VAL A 213 3.83 9.25 -2.99
C VAL A 213 4.15 7.81 -2.58
N SER A 214 5.41 7.41 -2.82
CA SER A 214 6.04 6.22 -2.24
C SER A 214 7.48 6.54 -1.85
N ALA A 215 8.15 5.63 -1.18
CA ALA A 215 9.59 5.69 -0.95
C ALA A 215 10.19 4.31 -1.08
N ASP A 216 11.33 4.23 -1.75
CA ASP A 216 12.12 3.02 -1.85
C ASP A 216 12.54 2.53 -0.47
N PHE A 217 12.31 1.26 -0.21
CA PHE A 217 12.80 0.60 0.98
C PHE A 217 12.89 -0.91 0.73
N TYR A 218 14.07 -1.46 0.89
CA TYR A 218 14.37 -2.86 0.61
C TYR A 218 14.90 -3.55 1.86
N GLY A 219 14.09 -3.55 2.92
CA GLY A 219 14.48 -3.94 4.27
C GLY A 219 14.95 -5.39 4.40
N TRP A 220 14.41 -6.30 3.60
CA TRP A 220 14.78 -7.70 3.64
C TRP A 220 16.02 -8.03 2.83
N THR A 221 16.26 -7.31 1.75
CA THR A 221 17.24 -7.68 0.73
C THR A 221 18.51 -6.83 0.75
N HIS A 222 18.54 -5.73 1.52
CA HIS A 222 19.70 -4.85 1.58
C HIS A 222 20.97 -5.59 2.05
N PRO A 223 22.09 -5.48 1.32
CA PRO A 223 23.35 -6.21 1.61
C PRO A 223 23.97 -5.81 2.94
N ASP A 224 23.81 -4.56 3.34
CA ASP A 224 24.31 -4.03 4.60
C ASP A 224 23.15 -3.82 5.57
N ARG A 225 22.96 -4.79 6.44
CA ARG A 225 21.87 -4.77 7.44
C ARG A 225 22.12 -3.75 8.56
N ASP A 226 23.36 -3.33 8.78
CA ASP A 226 23.69 -2.33 9.79
C ASP A 226 23.42 -0.91 9.27
N HIS A 227 23.35 -0.73 7.96
CA HIS A 227 22.95 0.49 7.26
C HIS A 227 21.46 0.51 6.89
N ARG A 228 20.66 -0.35 7.45
CA ARG A 228 19.19 -0.22 7.41
C ARG A 228 18.82 1.06 8.13
N VAL A 229 18.83 2.10 7.38
CA VAL A 229 18.93 3.47 7.81
C VAL A 229 17.62 3.86 8.49
N GLY A 230 17.59 3.79 9.81
CA GLY A 230 16.58 4.45 10.63
C GLY A 230 15.14 3.96 10.55
N ALA A 231 14.74 3.26 9.49
CA ALA A 231 13.51 2.50 9.41
C ALA A 231 13.86 1.01 9.49
N TYR A 232 13.34 0.34 10.48
CA TYR A 232 13.61 -1.09 10.69
C TYR A 232 12.51 -1.95 10.11
N THR A 233 11.39 -1.32 9.77
CA THR A 233 10.24 -1.98 9.14
C THR A 233 9.70 -1.13 7.99
N TYR A 234 9.00 -1.77 7.07
CA TYR A 234 8.32 -1.10 5.95
C TYR A 234 7.27 -0.10 6.45
N GLY A 235 6.63 -0.41 7.58
CA GLY A 235 5.65 0.46 8.21
C GLY A 235 6.24 1.75 8.74
N GLU A 236 7.44 1.73 9.32
CA GLU A 236 8.12 2.94 9.82
C GLU A 236 8.42 3.94 8.70
N VAL A 237 8.64 3.45 7.46
CA VAL A 237 8.75 4.32 6.28
C VAL A 237 7.43 5.05 6.04
N ILE A 238 6.30 4.33 6.11
CA ILE A 238 4.97 4.93 5.95
C ILE A 238 4.71 5.99 7.03
N ASP A 239 5.04 5.71 8.29
CA ASP A 239 4.89 6.66 9.40
C ASP A 239 5.73 7.92 9.17
N THR A 240 6.97 7.76 8.72
CA THR A 240 7.86 8.88 8.44
C THR A 240 7.36 9.72 7.27
N MET A 241 6.93 9.09 6.17
CA MET A 241 6.30 9.79 5.06
C MET A 241 5.04 10.53 5.49
N ARG A 242 4.22 9.92 6.34
CA ARG A 242 3.01 10.54 6.89
C ARG A 242 3.32 11.82 7.67
N LYS A 243 4.41 11.83 8.43
CA LYS A 243 4.89 13.00 9.17
C LYS A 243 5.20 14.19 8.25
N TRP A 244 5.80 13.94 7.08
CA TRP A 244 6.22 14.99 6.15
C TRP A 244 5.14 15.37 5.15
N CYS A 245 4.42 14.38 4.60
CA CYS A 245 3.44 14.57 3.55
C CYS A 245 2.02 14.90 4.07
N GLY A 246 1.82 14.79 5.39
CA GLY A 246 0.53 15.09 6.02
C GLY A 246 -0.43 13.91 6.07
N PRO A 247 -1.55 14.05 6.80
CA PRO A 247 -2.44 12.94 7.11
C PRO A 247 -3.25 12.44 5.90
N ASP A 248 -3.60 13.33 4.98
CA ASP A 248 -4.59 13.03 3.94
C ASP A 248 -3.98 12.55 2.61
N LYS A 249 -2.65 12.53 2.50
CA LYS A 249 -1.97 12.12 1.28
C LYS A 249 -1.95 10.60 1.14
N PRO A 250 -2.38 10.03 0.00
CA PRO A 250 -2.15 8.61 -0.30
C PRO A 250 -0.66 8.29 -0.36
N ILE A 251 -0.26 7.27 0.39
CA ILE A 251 1.10 6.74 0.43
C ILE A 251 1.02 5.28 0.01
N TYR A 252 1.83 4.88 -0.97
CA TYR A 252 1.91 3.49 -1.40
C TYR A 252 3.11 2.82 -0.74
N GLY A 253 2.88 1.64 -0.17
CA GLY A 253 3.96 0.81 0.35
C GLY A 253 4.83 0.29 -0.80
N PHE A 254 6.14 0.44 -0.69
CA PHE A 254 7.09 0.00 -1.70
C PHE A 254 7.72 -1.32 -1.23
N VAL A 255 7.60 -2.39 -2.02
CA VAL A 255 8.03 -3.73 -1.62
C VAL A 255 8.74 -4.42 -2.77
N GLU A 256 9.97 -4.89 -2.53
CA GLU A 256 10.75 -5.66 -3.50
C GLU A 256 10.16 -7.06 -3.73
N THR A 257 10.39 -7.60 -4.93
CA THR A 257 10.01 -8.97 -5.31
C THR A 257 11.17 -9.84 -5.80
N GLY A 258 12.38 -9.27 -5.77
CA GLY A 258 13.61 -9.91 -6.18
C GLY A 258 14.77 -9.56 -5.25
N HIS A 259 15.91 -9.13 -5.85
CA HIS A 259 17.07 -8.59 -5.16
C HIS A 259 17.50 -7.27 -5.79
N PRO A 260 16.99 -6.14 -5.28
CA PRO A 260 17.27 -4.79 -5.83
C PRO A 260 18.74 -4.39 -5.80
N HIS A 261 19.54 -5.02 -4.97
CA HIS A 261 20.97 -4.77 -4.85
C HIS A 261 21.80 -5.92 -5.41
N ASP A 262 22.86 -5.63 -6.14
CA ASP A 262 23.74 -6.60 -6.81
C ASP A 262 24.36 -7.65 -5.86
N LYS A 263 24.48 -7.33 -4.57
CA LYS A 263 25.01 -8.19 -3.50
C LYS A 263 23.96 -8.52 -2.43
N GLY A 264 22.70 -8.16 -2.68
CA GLY A 264 21.62 -8.35 -1.74
C GLY A 264 21.14 -9.79 -1.66
N GLU A 265 20.37 -10.05 -0.63
CA GLU A 265 19.58 -11.29 -0.53
C GLU A 265 18.35 -11.19 -1.43
N THR A 266 17.83 -12.33 -1.86
CA THR A 266 16.56 -12.39 -2.58
C THR A 266 15.42 -12.56 -1.58
N ILE A 267 14.37 -11.76 -1.72
CA ILE A 267 13.21 -11.84 -0.83
C ILE A 267 12.51 -13.20 -0.93
N THR A 268 12.04 -13.71 0.21
CA THR A 268 11.21 -14.92 0.28
C THR A 268 9.71 -14.56 0.22
N PRO A 269 8.82 -15.51 -0.15
CA PRO A 269 7.38 -15.27 -0.16
C PRO A 269 6.82 -14.80 1.20
N ASP A 270 7.28 -15.36 2.32
CA ASP A 270 6.81 -14.95 3.65
C ASP A 270 7.28 -13.54 4.02
N GLN A 271 8.51 -13.19 3.67
CA GLN A 271 9.03 -11.83 3.85
C GLN A 271 8.25 -10.80 3.01
N LEU A 272 7.92 -11.15 1.76
CA LEU A 272 7.12 -10.30 0.88
C LEU A 272 5.72 -10.03 1.48
N GLU A 273 5.02 -11.07 1.87
CA GLU A 273 3.70 -10.92 2.51
C GLU A 273 3.79 -10.09 3.79
N SER A 274 4.80 -10.34 4.62
CA SER A 274 5.07 -9.56 5.82
C SER A 274 5.29 -8.08 5.50
N ALA A 275 6.12 -7.75 4.51
CA ALA A 275 6.38 -6.39 4.10
C ALA A 275 5.11 -5.66 3.63
N VAL A 276 4.30 -6.32 2.80
CA VAL A 276 3.04 -5.77 2.31
C VAL A 276 2.09 -5.46 3.47
N TRP A 277 1.85 -6.42 4.37
CA TRP A 277 0.96 -6.19 5.50
C TRP A 277 1.48 -5.14 6.47
N ASN A 278 2.79 -5.09 6.71
CA ASN A 278 3.38 -4.09 7.58
C ASN A 278 3.14 -2.66 7.05
N THR A 279 3.28 -2.44 5.73
CA THR A 279 2.96 -1.11 5.16
C THR A 279 1.47 -0.77 5.32
N VAL A 280 0.57 -1.73 5.09
CA VAL A 280 -0.88 -1.54 5.19
C VAL A 280 -1.30 -1.23 6.63
N LEU A 281 -0.74 -1.94 7.62
CA LEU A 281 -1.04 -1.73 9.04
C LEU A 281 -0.62 -0.34 9.52
N HIS A 282 0.41 0.25 8.92
CA HIS A 282 0.87 1.61 9.17
C HIS A 282 0.19 2.68 8.27
N GLY A 283 -0.84 2.29 7.51
CA GLY A 283 -1.70 3.22 6.77
C GLY A 283 -1.28 3.51 5.34
N ALA A 284 -0.55 2.61 4.69
CA ALA A 284 -0.44 2.64 3.24
C ALA A 284 -1.81 2.44 2.59
N THR A 285 -2.07 3.18 1.53
CA THR A 285 -3.35 3.19 0.79
C THR A 285 -3.24 2.57 -0.59
N GLY A 286 -2.16 1.89 -0.85
CA GLY A 286 -1.85 1.13 -2.04
C GLY A 286 -0.50 0.46 -1.91
N ILE A 287 -0.18 -0.43 -2.83
CA ILE A 287 1.10 -1.13 -2.90
C ILE A 287 1.77 -0.82 -4.24
N ASN A 288 3.08 -0.66 -4.20
CA ASN A 288 3.94 -0.56 -5.36
C ASN A 288 5.05 -1.62 -5.28
N TYR A 289 4.99 -2.63 -6.13
CA TYR A 289 6.02 -3.66 -6.18
C TYR A 289 7.23 -3.23 -6.98
N PHE A 290 8.43 -3.46 -6.43
CA PHE A 290 9.69 -3.32 -7.16
C PHE A 290 10.12 -4.69 -7.70
N ALA A 291 10.02 -4.87 -9.02
CA ALA A 291 10.24 -6.17 -9.67
C ALA A 291 11.62 -6.31 -10.32
N HIS A 292 12.50 -5.33 -10.13
CA HIS A 292 13.83 -5.39 -10.71
C HIS A 292 14.81 -6.11 -9.77
N SER A 293 15.66 -6.93 -10.35
CA SER A 293 16.80 -7.59 -9.67
C SER A 293 18.07 -7.27 -10.43
N PHE A 294 19.11 -6.87 -9.74
CA PHE A 294 20.38 -6.51 -10.33
C PHE A 294 21.48 -7.50 -9.96
N HIS A 295 22.32 -7.86 -10.93
CA HIS A 295 23.41 -8.80 -10.76
C HIS A 295 24.78 -8.11 -10.73
N THR A 296 25.76 -8.74 -10.11
CA THR A 296 27.13 -8.20 -9.98
C THR A 296 27.85 -8.02 -11.32
N ASP A 297 27.41 -8.69 -12.37
CA ASP A 297 27.96 -8.58 -13.74
C ASP A 297 27.33 -7.46 -14.56
N GLY A 298 26.41 -6.68 -13.96
CA GLY A 298 25.71 -5.58 -14.60
C GLY A 298 24.50 -6.00 -15.44
N THR A 299 24.12 -7.28 -15.41
CA THR A 299 22.84 -7.75 -15.94
C THR A 299 21.73 -7.59 -14.92
N GLY A 300 20.47 -7.78 -15.32
CA GLY A 300 19.33 -7.71 -14.42
C GLY A 300 18.13 -8.47 -14.98
N GLU A 301 17.23 -8.81 -14.06
CA GLU A 301 15.88 -9.26 -14.34
C GLU A 301 14.92 -8.12 -13.97
N TYR A 302 13.97 -7.81 -14.83
CA TYR A 302 13.11 -6.64 -14.62
C TYR A 302 11.68 -7.02 -14.23
N ALA A 303 11.36 -8.32 -14.21
CA ALA A 303 10.03 -8.83 -13.90
C ALA A 303 10.05 -9.99 -12.89
N SER A 304 10.93 -9.96 -11.88
CA SER A 304 11.08 -11.00 -10.85
C SER A 304 9.77 -11.41 -10.19
N LEU A 305 8.81 -10.48 -10.07
CA LEU A 305 7.44 -10.76 -9.61
C LEU A 305 6.72 -11.81 -10.45
N LEU A 306 6.98 -11.86 -11.76
CA LEU A 306 6.31 -12.77 -12.69
C LEU A 306 7.15 -13.99 -13.04
N THR A 307 8.47 -13.85 -13.11
CA THR A 307 9.39 -14.92 -13.53
C THR A 307 9.70 -15.92 -12.40
N ARG A 308 9.59 -15.50 -11.15
CA ARG A 308 9.72 -16.37 -9.98
C ARG A 308 8.37 -16.95 -9.57
N ASP A 309 8.15 -18.25 -9.78
CA ASP A 309 6.88 -18.93 -9.50
C ASP A 309 6.41 -18.77 -8.04
N ASP A 310 7.33 -18.90 -7.07
CA ASP A 310 7.05 -18.79 -5.63
C ASP A 310 6.56 -17.38 -5.25
N ILE A 311 7.19 -16.36 -5.78
CA ILE A 311 6.82 -14.95 -5.58
C ILE A 311 5.51 -14.63 -6.29
N ARG A 312 5.37 -15.04 -7.55
CA ARG A 312 4.17 -14.80 -8.35
C ARG A 312 2.91 -15.33 -7.66
N GLU A 313 2.95 -16.58 -7.18
CA GLU A 313 1.80 -17.18 -6.48
C GLU A 313 1.53 -16.48 -5.14
N ARG A 314 2.57 -16.07 -4.39
CA ARG A 314 2.39 -15.31 -3.16
C ARG A 314 1.79 -13.93 -3.43
N VAL A 315 2.32 -13.18 -4.39
CA VAL A 315 1.77 -11.87 -4.80
C VAL A 315 0.31 -11.98 -5.21
N LYS A 316 -0.03 -12.98 -6.04
CA LYS A 316 -1.41 -13.23 -6.45
C LYS A 316 -2.34 -13.48 -5.25
N SER A 317 -1.89 -14.27 -4.28
CA SER A 317 -2.66 -14.55 -3.06
C SER A 317 -2.83 -13.29 -2.19
N VAL A 318 -1.75 -12.56 -1.96
CA VAL A 318 -1.76 -11.33 -1.15
C VAL A 318 -2.63 -10.26 -1.81
N ASN A 319 -2.50 -10.04 -3.11
CA ASN A 319 -3.31 -9.07 -3.85
C ASN A 319 -4.79 -9.43 -3.82
N ALA A 320 -5.13 -10.71 -3.97
CA ALA A 320 -6.51 -11.18 -3.84
C ALA A 320 -7.08 -10.89 -2.43
N ARG A 321 -6.27 -11.10 -1.37
CA ARG A 321 -6.67 -10.79 0.01
C ARG A 321 -6.84 -9.30 0.23
N LEU A 322 -5.92 -8.46 -0.26
CA LEU A 322 -6.05 -7.00 -0.21
C LEU A 322 -7.31 -6.51 -0.94
N THR A 323 -7.56 -7.04 -2.14
CA THR A 323 -8.76 -6.69 -2.92
C THR A 323 -10.04 -7.10 -2.20
N SER A 324 -10.08 -8.30 -1.60
CA SER A 324 -11.26 -8.75 -0.84
C SER A 324 -11.52 -7.89 0.40
N LEU A 325 -10.48 -7.37 1.02
CA LEU A 325 -10.54 -6.49 2.20
C LEU A 325 -10.59 -4.99 1.82
N ALA A 326 -10.57 -4.64 0.54
CA ALA A 326 -10.55 -3.25 0.11
C ALA A 326 -11.63 -2.36 0.76
N PRO A 327 -12.90 -2.79 0.90
CA PRO A 327 -13.91 -1.99 1.60
C PRO A 327 -13.54 -1.68 3.06
N VAL A 328 -12.90 -2.62 3.73
CA VAL A 328 -12.41 -2.45 5.10
C VAL A 328 -11.18 -1.53 5.12
N LEU A 329 -10.18 -1.81 4.28
CA LEU A 329 -8.93 -1.03 4.22
C LEU A 329 -9.18 0.43 3.85
N ASN A 330 -10.16 0.69 3.00
CA ASN A 330 -10.59 2.03 2.59
C ASN A 330 -11.51 2.73 3.59
N SER A 331 -11.97 2.03 4.62
CA SER A 331 -12.80 2.62 5.68
C SER A 331 -11.96 3.45 6.65
N PRO A 332 -12.59 4.29 7.50
CA PRO A 332 -11.87 5.08 8.49
C PRO A 332 -11.08 4.21 9.48
N SER A 333 -9.84 4.64 9.78
CA SER A 333 -9.08 4.08 10.89
C SER A 333 -9.54 4.68 12.22
N LEU A 334 -9.57 3.86 13.28
CA LEU A 334 -9.89 4.28 14.64
C LEU A 334 -8.68 4.11 15.54
N ALA A 335 -8.58 4.96 16.57
CA ALA A 335 -7.75 4.72 17.73
C ALA A 335 -8.35 3.58 18.59
N GLY A 336 -7.63 3.14 19.61
CA GLY A 336 -8.20 2.30 20.65
C GLY A 336 -7.98 0.80 20.51
N ALA A 337 -7.43 0.31 19.41
CA ALA A 337 -6.84 -1.02 19.40
C ALA A 337 -5.35 -0.96 19.71
N SER A 338 -4.86 -1.91 20.45
CA SER A 338 -3.44 -2.08 20.76
C SER A 338 -3.12 -3.55 20.97
N ALA A 339 -1.85 -3.91 20.88
CA ALA A 339 -1.41 -5.28 21.10
C ALA A 339 -0.11 -5.34 21.90
N LYS A 340 0.09 -6.47 22.54
CA LYS A 340 1.39 -6.83 23.15
C LYS A 340 1.60 -8.35 22.99
N SER A 341 2.84 -8.72 22.76
CA SER A 341 3.25 -10.13 22.74
C SER A 341 3.79 -10.56 24.10
N ASP A 342 3.72 -11.86 24.40
CA ASP A 342 4.29 -12.45 25.60
C ASP A 342 5.82 -12.44 25.62
N ASN A 343 6.44 -12.40 24.46
CA ASN A 343 7.90 -12.50 24.29
C ASN A 343 8.58 -11.19 23.85
N GLY A 344 7.83 -10.06 23.82
CA GLY A 344 8.34 -8.72 23.50
C GLY A 344 8.58 -8.45 22.02
N ILE A 345 8.15 -9.34 21.09
CA ILE A 345 8.14 -9.04 19.67
C ILE A 345 7.12 -7.93 19.40
N PRO A 346 7.46 -6.89 18.64
CA PRO A 346 6.50 -5.85 18.27
C PRO A 346 5.31 -6.42 17.52
N VAL A 347 4.15 -5.81 17.74
CA VAL A 347 2.90 -6.15 17.04
C VAL A 347 2.32 -4.88 16.47
N SER A 348 2.21 -4.80 15.15
CA SER A 348 1.48 -3.73 14.46
C SER A 348 -0.02 -4.04 14.46
N VAL A 349 -0.84 -3.00 14.69
CA VAL A 349 -2.30 -3.13 14.77
C VAL A 349 -2.98 -2.02 14.00
N LEU A 350 -3.98 -2.39 13.20
CA LEU A 350 -4.86 -1.48 12.49
C LEU A 350 -6.31 -1.76 12.90
N HIS A 351 -7.02 -0.74 13.35
CA HIS A 351 -8.43 -0.83 13.68
C HIS A 351 -9.28 -0.03 12.69
N LYS A 352 -10.28 -0.67 12.14
CA LYS A 352 -11.21 -0.12 11.14
C LYS A 352 -12.66 -0.37 11.56
N VAL A 353 -13.58 0.43 11.00
CA VAL A 353 -15.01 0.16 11.04
C VAL A 353 -15.56 0.18 9.62
N SER A 354 -16.21 -0.90 9.22
CA SER A 354 -16.85 -1.04 7.92
C SER A 354 -18.19 -1.71 8.09
N ASP A 355 -19.25 -1.16 7.49
CA ASP A 355 -20.61 -1.65 7.54
C ASP A 355 -21.16 -1.87 8.98
N GLY A 356 -20.65 -1.10 9.94
CA GLY A 356 -21.04 -1.16 11.35
C GLY A 356 -20.35 -2.26 12.16
N GLU A 357 -19.44 -3.01 11.57
CA GLU A 357 -18.61 -4.01 12.22
C GLU A 357 -17.20 -3.46 12.48
N HIS A 358 -16.59 -3.88 13.58
CA HIS A 358 -15.21 -3.62 13.92
C HIS A 358 -14.29 -4.64 13.25
N TRP A 359 -13.19 -4.14 12.71
CA TRP A 359 -12.15 -4.93 12.08
C TRP A 359 -10.82 -4.57 12.73
N VAL A 360 -10.18 -5.56 13.33
CA VAL A 360 -8.83 -5.40 13.89
C VAL A 360 -7.89 -6.31 13.12
N ILE A 361 -6.86 -5.71 12.52
CA ILE A 361 -5.82 -6.44 11.78
C ILE A 361 -4.54 -6.30 12.58
N ALA A 362 -3.89 -7.41 12.86
CA ALA A 362 -2.64 -7.42 13.65
C ALA A 362 -1.58 -8.31 13.00
N GLN A 363 -0.32 -7.93 13.18
CA GLN A 363 0.84 -8.65 12.67
C GLN A 363 1.96 -8.64 13.71
N THR A 364 2.63 -9.78 13.89
CA THR A 364 3.91 -9.83 14.61
C THR A 364 5.04 -9.37 13.70
N ASP A 365 5.83 -8.42 14.17
CA ASP A 365 6.87 -7.76 13.38
C ASP A 365 8.29 -8.21 13.76
N GLY A 366 9.26 -7.85 12.93
CA GLY A 366 10.65 -7.71 13.34
C GLY A 366 10.94 -6.26 13.70
N ASN A 367 12.03 -6.00 14.40
CA ASN A 367 12.57 -4.67 14.65
C ASN A 367 14.10 -4.67 14.65
N ALA A 368 14.73 -3.53 14.98
CA ALA A 368 16.19 -3.41 15.02
C ALA A 368 16.87 -4.42 15.94
N GLU A 369 16.28 -4.67 17.10
CA GLU A 369 16.83 -5.57 18.12
C GLU A 369 16.54 -7.05 17.78
N ASN A 370 15.39 -7.30 17.16
CA ASN A 370 14.90 -8.61 16.75
C ASN A 370 14.46 -8.55 15.28
N PRO A 371 15.42 -8.62 14.33
CA PRO A 371 15.10 -8.48 12.90
C PRO A 371 14.28 -9.65 12.34
N LYS A 372 14.14 -10.72 13.11
CA LYS A 372 13.28 -11.86 12.76
C LYS A 372 12.15 -11.96 13.76
N SER A 373 10.92 -11.94 13.27
CA SER A 373 9.76 -12.27 14.09
C SER A 373 9.86 -13.69 14.64
N LYS A 374 9.15 -13.91 15.73
CA LYS A 374 9.02 -15.24 16.38
C LYS A 374 7.54 -15.49 16.62
N ALA A 375 7.19 -16.76 16.76
CA ALA A 375 5.88 -17.14 17.27
C ALA A 375 5.65 -16.51 18.66
N ALA A 376 4.47 -16.00 18.89
CA ALA A 376 4.09 -15.29 20.10
C ALA A 376 2.62 -15.52 20.45
N GLU A 377 2.29 -15.59 21.74
CA GLU A 377 0.95 -15.31 22.21
C GLU A 377 0.77 -13.79 22.25
N VAL A 378 -0.28 -13.30 21.59
CA VAL A 378 -0.57 -11.87 21.48
C VAL A 378 -1.88 -11.55 22.17
N GLU A 379 -1.85 -10.59 23.09
CA GLU A 379 -3.02 -9.98 23.69
C GLU A 379 -3.35 -8.69 22.93
N LEU A 380 -4.53 -8.68 22.28
CA LEU A 380 -5.11 -7.52 21.61
C LEU A 380 -6.14 -6.87 22.52
N SER A 381 -6.05 -5.54 22.71
CA SER A 381 -7.13 -4.76 23.32
C SER A 381 -8.08 -4.29 22.22
N VAL A 382 -9.38 -4.54 22.40
CA VAL A 382 -10.42 -4.28 21.39
C VAL A 382 -11.59 -3.48 21.98
N PRO A 383 -12.38 -2.72 21.16
CA PRO A 383 -13.39 -1.77 21.64
C PRO A 383 -14.73 -2.43 22.06
N THR A 384 -14.74 -3.73 22.37
CA THR A 384 -15.91 -4.42 22.92
C THR A 384 -15.54 -5.25 24.13
N THR A 385 -16.41 -5.30 25.15
CA THR A 385 -16.12 -5.97 26.43
C THR A 385 -16.14 -7.48 26.33
N SER A 386 -17.04 -8.02 25.51
CA SER A 386 -17.23 -9.48 25.39
C SER A 386 -17.89 -9.82 24.06
N GLY A 387 -17.73 -11.03 23.61
CA GLY A 387 -18.30 -11.57 22.39
C GLY A 387 -17.38 -12.57 21.72
N THR A 388 -17.61 -12.78 20.44
CA THR A 388 -16.82 -13.69 19.61
C THR A 388 -16.37 -12.94 18.36
N ALA A 389 -15.09 -12.98 18.04
CA ALA A 389 -14.55 -12.46 16.80
C ALA A 389 -14.33 -13.58 15.79
N THR A 390 -14.75 -13.37 14.56
CA THR A 390 -14.37 -14.23 13.42
C THR A 390 -12.95 -13.89 12.98
N VAL A 391 -12.11 -14.90 12.79
CA VAL A 391 -10.78 -14.72 12.18
C VAL A 391 -10.93 -14.99 10.68
N GLU A 392 -10.92 -13.89 9.92
CA GLU A 392 -11.24 -13.92 8.48
C GLU A 392 -10.21 -14.71 7.67
N GLY A 393 -10.72 -15.65 6.88
CA GLY A 393 -9.91 -16.55 6.05
C GLY A 393 -9.35 -17.78 6.77
N GLU A 394 -9.62 -17.95 8.08
CA GLU A 394 -9.06 -19.05 8.88
C GLU A 394 -10.10 -20.08 9.36
N ASN A 395 -11.38 -19.88 9.03
CA ASN A 395 -12.50 -20.76 9.44
C ASN A 395 -12.53 -21.05 10.96
N ARG A 396 -12.20 -20.05 11.76
CA ARG A 396 -12.21 -20.13 13.24
C ARG A 396 -12.74 -18.85 13.85
N THR A 397 -13.08 -18.93 15.12
CA THR A 397 -13.45 -17.80 15.96
C THR A 397 -12.57 -17.77 17.20
N VAL A 398 -12.49 -16.59 17.82
CA VAL A 398 -11.82 -16.39 19.11
C VAL A 398 -12.75 -15.63 20.04
N GLU A 399 -12.65 -15.89 21.34
CA GLU A 399 -13.46 -15.22 22.35
C GLU A 399 -12.88 -13.83 22.66
N ILE A 400 -13.78 -12.89 22.91
CA ILE A 400 -13.45 -11.57 23.45
C ILE A 400 -13.86 -11.57 24.92
N GLU A 401 -12.90 -11.45 25.81
CA GLU A 401 -13.12 -11.42 27.24
C GLU A 401 -12.50 -10.15 27.85
N ASN A 402 -13.31 -9.38 28.60
CA ASN A 402 -12.86 -8.14 29.25
C ASN A 402 -12.16 -7.14 28.30
N GLY A 403 -12.62 -7.06 27.04
CA GLY A 403 -12.02 -6.18 26.01
C GLY A 403 -10.75 -6.70 25.41
N LYS A 404 -10.50 -8.01 25.47
CA LYS A 404 -9.25 -8.62 25.00
C LYS A 404 -9.53 -9.83 24.12
N ILE A 405 -8.70 -9.98 23.11
CA ILE A 405 -8.50 -11.22 22.35
C ILE A 405 -7.09 -11.72 22.69
N VAL A 406 -6.96 -13.01 22.99
CA VAL A 406 -5.65 -13.67 23.12
C VAL A 406 -5.55 -14.72 22.02
N ASP A 407 -4.50 -14.65 21.21
CA ASP A 407 -4.33 -15.54 20.06
C ASP A 407 -2.85 -15.84 19.78
N GLU A 408 -2.59 -16.97 19.15
CA GLU A 408 -1.26 -17.42 18.78
C GLU A 408 -0.88 -16.92 17.39
N PHE A 409 0.26 -16.26 17.27
CA PHE A 409 0.79 -15.77 16.01
C PHE A 409 2.04 -16.58 15.61
N ALA A 410 2.06 -17.07 14.38
CA ALA A 410 3.28 -17.54 13.74
C ALA A 410 4.25 -16.35 13.51
N PRO A 411 5.55 -16.61 13.28
CA PRO A 411 6.46 -15.54 12.84
C PRO A 411 5.88 -14.80 11.62
N TYR A 412 5.83 -13.48 11.70
CA TYR A 412 5.21 -12.60 10.69
C TYR A 412 3.72 -12.87 10.41
N GLY A 413 3.06 -13.61 11.30
CA GLY A 413 1.66 -13.96 11.18
C GLY A 413 0.75 -12.74 11.15
N VAL A 414 -0.25 -12.76 10.28
CA VAL A 414 -1.25 -11.70 10.13
C VAL A 414 -2.64 -12.30 10.36
N HIS A 415 -3.34 -11.80 11.35
CA HIS A 415 -4.73 -12.16 11.60
C HIS A 415 -5.65 -10.96 11.40
N VAL A 416 -6.85 -11.23 10.87
CA VAL A 416 -7.90 -10.24 10.62
C VAL A 416 -9.12 -10.66 11.43
N TYR A 417 -9.46 -9.87 12.43
CA TYR A 417 -10.59 -10.12 13.34
C TYR A 417 -11.77 -9.24 12.98
N ARG A 418 -12.97 -9.83 12.91
CA ARG A 418 -14.22 -9.12 12.67
C ARG A 418 -15.23 -9.44 13.79
N PHE A 419 -15.85 -8.43 14.36
CA PHE A 419 -16.84 -8.55 15.44
C PHE A 419 -17.78 -7.36 15.51
#